data_20a3802b4c9bb95231c0eff0c80850dd
#
_entry.id   20a3802b4c9bb95231c0eff0c80850dd
#
_cell.length_a   1.000
_cell.length_b   1.000
_cell.length_c   1.000
_cell.angle_alpha   90.00
_cell.angle_beta   90.00
_cell.angle_gamma   90.00
#
_symmetry.space_group_name_H-M   'P 1'
#
loop_
_entity.id
_entity.type
_entity.pdbx_description
1 polymer ?
#
loop_
_entity_poly.entity_id
_entity_poly.type
_entity_poly.pdbx_seq_one_letter_code
_entity_poly.pdbx_strand_id
1 'polypeptide(L)'
;MAKQTDSEVVKRVSTGIAGLDSLLQGGFLPGRSYLVTGDAGTGKTAACMQFLKSGLEQEEKAVYVTVDERPAEILQAADSLGWDLQQYVQAKSFAILDASPYFSGRAGTVGDKGVDLQKIVSDLATYSKKLEATRLVIDPVTPLILSGDSPTRVQEHARMLIHLLQSNLATTNLITSHLTPQA
;
A
#
# COMPACT_ATOMS: atom_id res chain seq x y z
N MET A 1 42.82 20.27 1.22
CA MET A 1 41.52 20.69 0.71
C MET A 1 40.60 19.47 0.67
N ALA A 2 39.78 19.32 1.69
CA ALA A 2 38.80 18.20 1.75
C ALA A 2 37.64 18.55 0.84
N LYS A 3 37.30 17.67 -0.13
CA LYS A 3 36.09 17.75 -0.91
C LYS A 3 34.92 17.54 0.01
N GLN A 4 34.16 18.58 0.31
CA GLN A 4 32.81 18.47 0.82
C GLN A 4 31.99 17.74 -0.27
N THR A 5 31.66 16.48 -0.02
CA THR A 5 30.62 15.79 -0.77
C THR A 5 29.30 16.43 -0.35
N ASP A 6 28.72 17.26 -1.22
CA ASP A 6 27.31 17.65 -1.10
C ASP A 6 26.50 16.35 -1.06
N SER A 7 26.04 15.97 0.13
CA SER A 7 25.06 14.91 0.27
C SER A 7 23.76 15.47 -0.29
N GLU A 8 23.40 15.04 -1.49
CA GLU A 8 22.11 15.34 -2.10
C GLU A 8 21.01 14.99 -1.07
N VAL A 9 20.34 16.02 -0.56
CA VAL A 9 19.27 15.85 0.42
C VAL A 9 18.11 15.10 -0.28
N VAL A 10 17.95 13.83 0.04
CA VAL A 10 16.88 13.01 -0.53
C VAL A 10 15.53 13.62 -0.15
N LYS A 11 14.76 14.07 -1.15
CA LYS A 11 13.43 14.61 -0.94
C LYS A 11 12.53 13.53 -0.35
N ARG A 12 11.98 13.77 0.85
CA ARG A 12 11.08 12.86 1.54
C ARG A 12 9.66 12.93 1.00
N VAL A 13 8.92 11.84 1.16
CA VAL A 13 7.51 11.73 0.80
C VAL A 13 6.69 11.90 2.07
N SER A 14 5.96 13.01 2.18
CA SER A 14 5.13 13.29 3.36
C SER A 14 4.10 12.18 3.57
N THR A 15 3.91 11.77 4.82
CA THR A 15 2.85 10.84 5.21
C THR A 15 1.49 11.54 5.31
N GLY A 16 1.46 12.88 5.36
CA GLY A 16 0.29 13.67 5.65
C GLY A 16 -0.09 13.68 7.14
N ILE A 17 0.69 12.98 7.98
CA ILE A 17 0.50 12.92 9.43
C ILE A 17 1.64 13.72 10.07
N ALA A 18 1.34 14.98 10.48
CA ALA A 18 2.35 15.95 10.91
C ALA A 18 3.28 15.41 12.02
N GLY A 19 2.73 14.70 13.01
CA GLY A 19 3.53 14.10 14.08
C GLY A 19 4.47 13.00 13.58
N LEU A 20 4.03 12.18 12.62
CA LEU A 20 4.83 11.12 12.02
C LEU A 20 5.89 11.71 11.08
N ASP A 21 5.55 12.68 10.27
CA ASP A 21 6.50 13.36 9.38
C ASP A 21 7.63 14.02 10.18
N SER A 22 7.31 14.61 11.33
CA SER A 22 8.29 15.19 12.24
C SER A 22 9.28 14.14 12.75
N LEU A 23 8.81 12.96 13.17
CA LEU A 23 9.65 11.84 13.62
C LEU A 23 10.50 11.25 12.49
N LEU A 24 9.97 11.26 11.27
CA LEU A 24 10.63 10.74 10.07
C LEU A 24 11.44 11.79 9.31
N GLN A 25 11.71 12.96 9.92
CA GLN A 25 12.49 14.03 9.29
C GLN A 25 11.92 14.47 7.93
N GLY A 26 10.58 14.58 7.83
CA GLY A 26 9.86 15.03 6.64
C GLY A 26 9.09 13.94 5.89
N GLY A 27 9.09 12.71 6.39
CA GLY A 27 8.30 11.62 5.82
C GLY A 27 9.11 10.42 5.36
N PHE A 28 8.53 9.60 4.50
CA PHE A 28 9.12 8.37 3.98
C PHE A 28 10.24 8.61 2.96
N LEU A 29 11.15 7.66 2.82
CA LEU A 29 12.06 7.62 1.68
C LEU A 29 11.28 7.19 0.43
N PRO A 30 11.48 7.87 -0.72
CA PRO A 30 10.78 7.52 -1.95
C PRO A 30 11.14 6.11 -2.44
N GLY A 31 10.19 5.45 -3.09
CA GLY A 31 10.38 4.12 -3.67
C GLY A 31 10.55 3.00 -2.66
N ARG A 32 10.21 3.22 -1.37
CA ARG A 32 10.29 2.21 -0.31
C ARG A 32 8.91 1.73 0.11
N SER A 33 8.88 0.54 0.70
CA SER A 33 7.67 -0.05 1.29
C SER A 33 7.72 0.02 2.81
N TYR A 34 6.63 0.49 3.40
CA TYR A 34 6.45 0.67 4.84
C TYR A 34 5.27 -0.16 5.32
N LEU A 35 5.43 -0.84 6.44
CA LEU A 35 4.40 -1.68 7.04
C LEU A 35 3.84 -0.99 8.30
N VAL A 36 2.51 -0.88 8.35
CA VAL A 36 1.76 -0.47 9.53
C VAL A 36 0.99 -1.67 10.08
N THR A 37 1.26 -2.04 11.30
CA THR A 37 0.58 -3.16 11.97
C THR A 37 -0.26 -2.65 13.14
N GLY A 38 -1.27 -3.39 13.51
CA GLY A 38 -2.13 -3.09 14.67
C GLY A 38 -3.44 -3.84 14.59
N ASP A 39 -4.17 -3.83 15.70
CA ASP A 39 -5.48 -4.47 15.82
C ASP A 39 -6.55 -3.74 14.97
N ALA A 40 -7.72 -4.37 14.85
CA ALA A 40 -8.86 -3.73 14.20
C ALA A 40 -9.24 -2.42 14.91
N GLY A 41 -9.62 -1.39 14.14
CA GLY A 41 -10.04 -0.11 14.69
C GLY A 41 -8.91 0.83 15.14
N THR A 42 -7.63 0.48 14.94
CA THR A 42 -6.49 1.35 15.35
C THR A 42 -6.17 2.47 14.38
N GLY A 43 -6.96 2.66 13.33
CA GLY A 43 -6.81 3.77 12.37
C GLY A 43 -5.85 3.50 11.22
N LYS A 44 -5.48 2.24 10.94
CA LYS A 44 -4.58 1.89 9.82
C LYS A 44 -5.10 2.38 8.47
N THR A 45 -6.38 2.10 8.16
CA THR A 45 -7.05 2.55 6.94
C THR A 45 -7.09 4.07 6.84
N ALA A 46 -7.38 4.77 7.96
CA ALA A 46 -7.34 6.24 8.00
C ALA A 46 -5.93 6.78 7.70
N ALA A 47 -4.89 6.17 8.28
CA ALA A 47 -3.50 6.54 7.99
C ALA A 47 -3.13 6.32 6.51
N CYS A 48 -3.62 5.22 5.90
CA CYS A 48 -3.46 4.95 4.47
C CYS A 48 -4.12 6.01 3.60
N MET A 49 -5.38 6.37 3.90
CA MET A 49 -6.10 7.42 3.17
C MET A 49 -5.42 8.78 3.33
N GLN A 50 -4.95 9.12 4.53
CA GLN A 50 -4.22 10.36 4.80
C GLN A 50 -2.92 10.43 3.99
N PHE A 51 -2.18 9.33 3.91
CA PHE A 51 -0.97 9.23 3.11
C PHE A 51 -1.23 9.48 1.62
N LEU A 52 -2.28 8.86 1.06
CA LEU A 52 -2.65 9.08 -0.34
C LEU A 52 -3.19 10.49 -0.58
N LYS A 53 -4.06 10.98 0.31
CA LYS A 53 -4.61 12.34 0.24
C LYS A 53 -3.51 13.39 0.20
N SER A 54 -2.50 13.26 1.06
CA SER A 54 -1.36 14.18 1.09
C SER A 54 -0.61 14.27 -0.24
N GLY A 55 -0.50 13.16 -0.98
CA GLY A 55 0.08 13.17 -2.33
C GLY A 55 -0.85 13.75 -3.39
N LEU A 56 -2.13 13.35 -3.35
CA LEU A 56 -3.14 13.84 -4.28
C LEU A 56 -3.31 15.36 -4.21
N GLU A 57 -3.20 15.95 -3.04
CA GLU A 57 -3.20 17.41 -2.83
C GLU A 57 -1.95 18.10 -3.40
N GLN A 58 -0.89 17.35 -3.65
CA GLN A 58 0.35 17.80 -4.30
C GLN A 58 0.41 17.39 -5.78
N GLU A 59 -0.74 17.10 -6.39
CA GLU A 59 -0.88 16.68 -7.79
C GLU A 59 -0.18 15.35 -8.12
N GLU A 60 0.18 14.56 -7.10
CA GLU A 60 0.66 13.22 -7.29
C GLU A 60 -0.50 12.28 -7.68
N LYS A 61 -0.16 11.13 -8.27
CA LYS A 61 -1.15 10.09 -8.59
C LYS A 61 -0.98 8.90 -7.67
N ALA A 62 -2.10 8.27 -7.30
CA ALA A 62 -2.15 7.29 -6.24
C ALA A 62 -3.01 6.07 -6.58
N VAL A 63 -2.61 4.91 -6.03
CA VAL A 63 -3.37 3.66 -6.11
C VAL A 63 -3.65 3.14 -4.70
N TYR A 64 -4.90 2.79 -4.43
CA TYR A 64 -5.32 2.06 -3.24
C TYR A 64 -5.73 0.64 -3.66
N VAL A 65 -5.13 -0.37 -3.07
CA VAL A 65 -5.48 -1.77 -3.27
C VAL A 65 -6.23 -2.25 -2.04
N THR A 66 -7.49 -2.59 -2.20
CA THR A 66 -8.31 -3.21 -1.17
C THR A 66 -8.48 -4.70 -1.44
N VAL A 67 -8.58 -5.50 -0.38
CA VAL A 67 -8.84 -6.94 -0.46
C VAL A 67 -10.16 -7.31 0.22
N ASP A 68 -10.47 -6.65 1.33
CA ASP A 68 -11.58 -6.99 2.21
C ASP A 68 -12.78 -6.05 2.05
N GLU A 69 -12.56 -4.81 1.62
CA GLU A 69 -13.58 -3.79 1.50
C GLU A 69 -13.85 -3.43 0.03
N ARG A 70 -15.07 -3.00 -0.27
CA ARG A 70 -15.40 -2.52 -1.62
C ARG A 70 -14.87 -1.11 -1.85
N PRO A 71 -14.50 -0.74 -3.09
CA PRO A 71 -14.06 0.62 -3.40
C PRO A 71 -15.01 1.73 -2.92
N ALA A 72 -16.32 1.49 -2.99
CA ALA A 72 -17.32 2.44 -2.50
C ALA A 72 -17.29 2.64 -0.98
N GLU A 73 -16.97 1.60 -0.21
CA GLU A 73 -16.85 1.65 1.25
C GLU A 73 -15.63 2.46 1.67
N ILE A 74 -14.50 2.31 0.95
CA ILE A 74 -13.30 3.13 1.15
C ILE A 74 -13.60 4.62 0.92
N LEU A 75 -14.32 4.97 -0.14
CA LEU A 75 -14.69 6.35 -0.42
C LEU A 75 -15.66 6.90 0.64
N GLN A 76 -16.63 6.10 1.06
CA GLN A 76 -17.56 6.48 2.14
C GLN A 76 -16.84 6.68 3.48
N ALA A 77 -15.84 5.85 3.78
CA ALA A 77 -15.00 6.02 4.97
C ALA A 77 -14.20 7.33 4.92
N ALA A 78 -13.64 7.69 3.76
CA ALA A 78 -12.97 8.96 3.55
C ALA A 78 -13.92 10.16 3.72
N ASP A 79 -15.11 10.09 3.15
CA ASP A 79 -16.15 11.13 3.27
C ASP A 79 -16.54 11.35 4.74
N SER A 80 -16.61 10.30 5.55
CA SER A 80 -16.90 10.39 6.98
C SER A 80 -15.84 11.16 7.78
N LEU A 81 -14.61 11.23 7.24
CA LEU A 81 -13.50 12.03 7.77
C LEU A 81 -13.44 13.43 7.18
N GLY A 82 -14.39 13.80 6.32
CA GLY A 82 -14.41 15.07 5.60
C GLY A 82 -13.41 15.13 4.43
N TRP A 83 -13.01 13.99 3.90
CA TRP A 83 -12.04 13.90 2.79
C TRP A 83 -12.74 13.48 1.50
N ASP A 84 -12.99 14.39 0.61
CA ASP A 84 -13.56 14.13 -0.71
C ASP A 84 -12.48 13.51 -1.63
N LEU A 85 -12.29 12.18 -1.53
CA LEU A 85 -11.40 11.44 -2.42
C LEU A 85 -12.06 11.12 -3.78
N GLN A 86 -13.38 11.23 -3.88
CA GLN A 86 -14.14 10.98 -5.11
C GLN A 86 -13.72 11.94 -6.23
N GLN A 87 -13.40 13.19 -5.93
CA GLN A 87 -12.92 14.17 -6.90
C GLN A 87 -11.64 13.69 -7.63
N TYR A 88 -10.72 13.02 -6.92
CA TYR A 88 -9.48 12.51 -7.51
C TYR A 88 -9.71 11.27 -8.37
N VAL A 89 -10.72 10.44 -8.03
CA VAL A 89 -11.15 9.33 -8.89
C VAL A 89 -11.71 9.87 -10.22
N GLN A 90 -12.55 10.90 -10.17
CA GLN A 90 -13.11 11.56 -11.35
C GLN A 90 -12.03 12.24 -12.19
N ALA A 91 -11.03 12.85 -11.56
CA ALA A 91 -9.86 13.46 -12.21
C ALA A 91 -8.86 12.43 -12.76
N LYS A 92 -9.07 11.13 -12.52
CA LYS A 92 -8.18 10.01 -12.91
C LYS A 92 -6.75 10.14 -12.32
N SER A 93 -6.62 10.80 -11.17
CA SER A 93 -5.38 10.85 -10.40
C SER A 93 -5.36 9.85 -9.25
N PHE A 94 -6.52 9.27 -8.91
CA PHE A 94 -6.66 8.24 -7.89
C PHE A 94 -7.43 7.04 -8.41
N ALA A 95 -6.95 5.83 -8.09
CA ALA A 95 -7.64 4.58 -8.41
C ALA A 95 -7.72 3.69 -7.18
N ILE A 96 -8.88 3.04 -7.01
CA ILE A 96 -9.07 2.00 -6.00
C ILE A 96 -9.26 0.68 -6.73
N LEU A 97 -8.36 -0.28 -6.48
CA LEU A 97 -8.34 -1.59 -7.10
C LEU A 97 -8.83 -2.63 -6.09
N ASP A 98 -9.87 -3.35 -6.46
CA ASP A 98 -10.36 -4.50 -5.70
C ASP A 98 -9.55 -5.75 -6.10
N ALA A 99 -8.75 -6.26 -5.15
CA ALA A 99 -7.95 -7.47 -5.33
C ALA A 99 -8.69 -8.75 -4.92
N SER A 100 -9.93 -8.67 -4.41
CA SER A 100 -10.71 -9.84 -3.99
C SER A 100 -10.90 -10.89 -5.09
N PRO A 101 -10.98 -10.56 -6.40
CA PRO A 101 -11.09 -11.55 -7.47
C PRO A 101 -9.90 -12.54 -7.53
N TYR A 102 -8.71 -12.12 -7.08
CA TYR A 102 -7.55 -13.03 -7.02
C TYR A 102 -7.69 -14.14 -5.98
N PHE A 103 -8.68 -14.01 -5.08
CA PHE A 103 -8.99 -14.98 -4.03
C PHE A 103 -10.25 -15.80 -4.32
N SER A 104 -11.12 -15.37 -5.24
CA SER A 104 -12.44 -15.95 -5.51
C SER A 104 -12.38 -17.35 -6.14
N GLY A 105 -11.24 -17.77 -6.70
CA GLY A 105 -11.05 -19.12 -7.27
C GLY A 105 -10.87 -20.24 -6.24
N ARG A 106 -10.87 -19.94 -4.93
CA ARG A 106 -10.59 -20.91 -3.85
C ARG A 106 -11.80 -21.73 -3.38
N ALA A 107 -13.02 -21.34 -3.70
CA ALA A 107 -14.24 -21.98 -3.19
C ALA A 107 -14.67 -23.21 -4.01
N GLY A 108 -13.78 -24.08 -4.44
CA GLY A 108 -14.27 -25.29 -5.13
C GLY A 108 -13.31 -26.24 -5.82
N THR A 109 -12.01 -26.00 -5.82
CA THR A 109 -11.05 -26.96 -6.39
C THR A 109 -10.06 -27.43 -5.34
N VAL A 110 -10.12 -28.72 -5.03
CA VAL A 110 -9.11 -29.45 -4.28
C VAL A 110 -7.81 -29.43 -5.10
N GLY A 111 -6.95 -28.44 -4.79
CA GLY A 111 -5.64 -28.28 -5.40
C GLY A 111 -5.03 -26.99 -4.86
N ASP A 112 -3.98 -27.15 -4.08
CA ASP A 112 -3.19 -26.16 -3.34
C ASP A 112 -2.51 -25.11 -4.30
N LYS A 113 -3.31 -24.38 -5.06
CA LYS A 113 -2.81 -23.21 -5.80
C LYS A 113 -2.92 -22.01 -4.88
N GLY A 114 -1.85 -21.73 -4.16
CA GLY A 114 -1.66 -20.53 -3.38
C GLY A 114 -1.94 -19.26 -4.20
N VAL A 115 -2.06 -18.09 -3.53
CA VAL A 115 -2.18 -16.80 -4.20
C VAL A 115 -0.95 -16.60 -5.09
N ASP A 116 -1.17 -16.30 -6.36
CA ASP A 116 -0.10 -15.96 -7.29
C ASP A 116 0.35 -14.52 -7.06
N LEU A 117 1.26 -14.33 -6.11
CA LEU A 117 1.82 -13.02 -5.76
C LEU A 117 2.54 -12.37 -6.95
N GLN A 118 3.18 -13.16 -7.82
CA GLN A 118 3.90 -12.63 -8.98
C GLN A 118 2.92 -11.99 -9.96
N LYS A 119 1.80 -12.68 -10.22
CA LYS A 119 0.75 -12.15 -11.08
C LYS A 119 0.13 -10.87 -10.50
N ILE A 120 -0.23 -10.88 -9.23
CA ILE A 120 -0.82 -9.71 -8.56
C ILE A 120 0.12 -8.51 -8.65
N VAL A 121 1.39 -8.68 -8.28
CA VAL A 121 2.35 -7.58 -8.31
C VAL A 121 2.64 -7.10 -9.74
N SER A 122 2.69 -8.01 -10.72
CA SER A 122 2.85 -7.65 -12.13
C SER A 122 1.66 -6.81 -12.64
N ASP A 123 0.44 -7.20 -12.29
CA ASP A 123 -0.77 -6.46 -12.68
C ASP A 123 -0.79 -5.07 -12.00
N LEU A 124 -0.45 -4.99 -10.71
CA LEU A 124 -0.30 -3.73 -9.97
C LEU A 124 0.78 -2.82 -10.56
N ALA A 125 1.93 -3.38 -10.93
CA ALA A 125 3.02 -2.63 -11.55
C ALA A 125 2.60 -2.03 -12.90
N THR A 126 1.93 -2.84 -13.72
CA THR A 126 1.41 -2.40 -15.02
C THR A 126 0.40 -1.26 -14.86
N TYR A 127 -0.53 -1.41 -13.90
CA TYR A 127 -1.55 -0.40 -13.64
C TYR A 127 -0.95 0.89 -13.07
N SER A 128 -0.08 0.77 -12.06
CA SER A 128 0.59 1.92 -11.43
C SER A 128 1.43 2.71 -12.43
N LYS A 129 2.13 2.01 -13.32
CA LYS A 129 2.91 2.64 -14.41
C LYS A 129 2.01 3.37 -15.40
N LYS A 130 0.89 2.75 -15.81
CA LYS A 130 -0.07 3.39 -16.73
C LYS A 130 -0.72 4.63 -16.13
N LEU A 131 -1.01 4.60 -14.84
CA LEU A 131 -1.53 5.76 -14.10
C LEU A 131 -0.44 6.80 -13.81
N GLU A 132 0.84 6.42 -13.86
CA GLU A 132 2.00 7.22 -13.39
C GLU A 132 1.91 7.48 -11.87
N ALA A 133 1.44 6.47 -11.11
CA ALA A 133 1.30 6.59 -9.67
C ALA A 133 2.67 6.68 -8.98
N THR A 134 2.77 7.53 -7.97
CA THR A 134 3.93 7.70 -7.10
C THR A 134 3.69 7.11 -5.71
N ARG A 135 2.42 6.95 -5.32
CA ARG A 135 2.01 6.37 -4.04
C ARG A 135 1.10 5.16 -4.24
N LEU A 136 1.31 4.13 -3.43
CA LEU A 136 0.51 2.93 -3.46
C LEU A 136 0.20 2.48 -2.02
N VAL A 137 -1.04 2.07 -1.78
CA VAL A 137 -1.49 1.44 -0.53
C VAL A 137 -1.96 0.02 -0.81
N ILE A 138 -1.66 -0.91 0.10
CA ILE A 138 -2.28 -2.25 0.15
C ILE A 138 -2.89 -2.41 1.55
N ASP A 139 -4.22 -2.47 1.62
CA ASP A 139 -4.95 -2.50 2.89
C ASP A 139 -6.11 -3.53 2.87
N PRO A 140 -5.96 -4.62 3.65
CA PRO A 140 -4.74 -5.15 4.27
C PRO A 140 -3.95 -6.09 3.35
N VAL A 141 -2.67 -6.32 3.66
CA VAL A 141 -1.84 -7.33 2.97
C VAL A 141 -2.08 -8.75 3.49
N THR A 142 -2.69 -8.86 4.66
CA THR A 142 -2.87 -10.11 5.39
C THR A 142 -3.43 -11.25 4.53
N PRO A 143 -4.49 -11.08 3.72
CA PRO A 143 -5.01 -12.15 2.87
C PRO A 143 -4.02 -12.61 1.79
N LEU A 144 -3.10 -11.74 1.36
CA LEU A 144 -2.08 -12.06 0.36
C LEU A 144 -0.99 -12.98 0.91
N ILE A 145 -0.68 -12.85 2.19
CA ILE A 145 0.41 -13.61 2.85
C ILE A 145 -0.08 -14.83 3.63
N LEU A 146 -1.32 -14.84 4.11
CA LEU A 146 -1.92 -15.95 4.89
C LEU A 146 -2.33 -17.16 4.04
N SER A 147 -1.86 -17.28 2.83
CA SER A 147 -2.21 -18.42 1.95
C SER A 147 -1.55 -19.74 2.33
N GLY A 148 -0.88 -19.83 3.46
CA GLY A 148 -0.21 -21.03 3.95
C GLY A 148 -0.62 -21.42 5.35
N ASP A 149 -0.69 -22.74 5.61
CA ASP A 149 -1.10 -23.33 6.88
C ASP A 149 0.01 -23.31 7.96
N SER A 150 1.20 -22.76 7.67
CA SER A 150 2.31 -22.70 8.61
C SER A 150 2.91 -21.31 8.76
N PRO A 151 3.37 -20.94 9.98
CA PRO A 151 4.04 -19.64 10.21
C PRO A 151 5.24 -19.39 9.30
N THR A 152 5.98 -20.44 8.93
CA THR A 152 7.14 -20.35 8.03
C THR A 152 6.72 -19.90 6.63
N ARG A 153 5.63 -20.44 6.09
CA ARG A 153 5.10 -20.05 4.77
C ARG A 153 4.59 -18.59 4.77
N VAL A 154 3.99 -18.16 5.85
CA VAL A 154 3.56 -16.75 6.00
C VAL A 154 4.75 -15.81 5.91
N GLN A 155 5.86 -16.14 6.58
CA GLN A 155 7.08 -15.33 6.51
C GLN A 155 7.72 -15.34 5.12
N GLU A 156 7.74 -16.47 4.46
CA GLU A 156 8.24 -16.59 3.08
C GLU A 156 7.40 -15.76 2.10
N HIS A 157 6.07 -15.86 2.18
CA HIS A 157 5.17 -15.06 1.35
C HIS A 157 5.32 -13.56 1.62
N ALA A 158 5.45 -13.14 2.88
CA ALA A 158 5.67 -11.74 3.21
C ALA A 158 6.99 -11.21 2.64
N ARG A 159 8.09 -11.98 2.76
CA ARG A 159 9.39 -11.63 2.17
C ARG A 159 9.32 -11.56 0.64
N MET A 160 8.68 -12.55 0.01
CA MET A 160 8.49 -12.61 -1.43
C MET A 160 7.69 -11.39 -1.93
N LEU A 161 6.58 -11.07 -1.25
CA LEU A 161 5.77 -9.91 -1.61
C LEU A 161 6.56 -8.61 -1.53
N ILE A 162 7.27 -8.37 -0.42
CA ILE A 162 8.10 -7.17 -0.24
C ILE A 162 9.15 -7.08 -1.34
N HIS A 163 9.83 -8.19 -1.65
CA HIS A 163 10.83 -8.22 -2.71
C HIS A 163 10.21 -7.91 -4.08
N LEU A 164 9.07 -8.50 -4.40
CA LEU A 164 8.36 -8.26 -5.66
C LEU A 164 7.91 -6.79 -5.78
N LEU A 165 7.36 -6.21 -4.71
CA LEU A 165 6.96 -4.79 -4.70
C LEU A 165 8.16 -3.87 -4.94
N GLN A 166 9.28 -4.12 -4.25
CA GLN A 166 10.49 -3.31 -4.40
C GLN A 166 11.14 -3.43 -5.78
N SER A 167 11.04 -4.62 -6.40
CA SER A 167 11.67 -4.87 -7.70
C SER A 167 10.83 -4.40 -8.89
N ASN A 168 9.51 -4.29 -8.73
CA ASN A 168 8.58 -4.04 -9.84
C ASN A 168 7.87 -2.68 -9.77
N LEU A 169 7.85 -2.03 -8.58
CA LEU A 169 7.16 -0.77 -8.37
C LEU A 169 8.14 0.36 -8.07
N ALA A 170 7.96 1.50 -8.73
CA ALA A 170 8.68 2.73 -8.43
C ALA A 170 7.97 3.59 -7.35
N THR A 171 6.79 3.16 -6.91
CA THR A 171 5.94 3.86 -5.94
C THR A 171 6.49 3.78 -4.51
N THR A 172 6.18 4.78 -3.70
CA THR A 172 6.31 4.68 -2.24
C THR A 172 5.08 3.97 -1.70
N ASN A 173 5.29 2.83 -1.02
CA ASN A 173 4.21 1.93 -0.66
C ASN A 173 3.93 1.97 0.85
N LEU A 174 2.65 2.10 1.23
CA LEU A 174 2.19 1.91 2.60
C LEU A 174 1.31 0.67 2.64
N ILE A 175 1.68 -0.27 3.49
CA ILE A 175 1.08 -1.60 3.57
C ILE A 175 0.54 -1.79 4.97
N THR A 176 -0.69 -2.29 5.11
CA THR A 176 -1.22 -2.60 6.44
C THR A 176 -1.33 -4.10 6.67
N SER A 177 -1.23 -4.50 7.93
CA SER A 177 -1.44 -5.87 8.36
C SER A 177 -2.21 -5.92 9.68
N HIS A 178 -3.07 -6.93 9.82
CA HIS A 178 -3.71 -7.29 11.09
C HIS A 178 -2.84 -8.22 11.94
N LEU A 179 -1.73 -8.71 11.40
CA LEU A 179 -0.78 -9.54 12.14
C LEU A 179 0.06 -8.64 13.04
N THR A 180 -0.14 -8.75 14.34
CA THR A 180 0.81 -8.20 15.31
C THR A 180 2.02 -9.13 15.33
N PRO A 181 3.26 -8.64 15.14
CA PRO A 181 4.44 -9.47 15.37
C PRO A 181 4.38 -10.00 16.79
N GLN A 182 4.31 -11.32 16.97
CA GLN A 182 4.50 -11.90 18.28
C GLN A 182 5.93 -11.59 18.74
N ALA A 183 6.01 -10.94 19.91
CA ALA A 183 7.28 -10.60 20.56
C ALA A 183 8.03 -11.85 21.00
#